data_dcec6a439d180756b0b6ab441a71a19f
#
_entry.id   dcec6a439d180756b0b6ab441a71a19f
#
_cell.length_a   1.000
_cell.length_b   1.000
_cell.length_c   1.000
_cell.angle_alpha   90.00
_cell.angle_beta   90.00
_cell.angle_gamma   90.00
#
_symmetry.space_group_name_H-M   'P 1'
#
loop_
_entity.id
_entity.type
_entity.pdbx_description
1 polymer ?
#
loop_
_entity_poly.entity_id
_entity_poly.type
_entity_poly.pdbx_seq_one_letter_code
_entity_poly.pdbx_strand_id
1 'polypeptide(L)'
;MSYTLPSRRRYKLAAREQQATLLPFVRYLPSRDYPHYWQMPAASENYDIACAYGRECAAHLLQWLKDNPDYVGSGLLSRVARDIDFSDRSQRGHWMGFFNYLEHMLWLGARRVRVYRHLDSQHQLHDAQILRTWLEARNTRQRR
;
A
#
# COMPACT_ATOMS: atom_id res chain seq x y z
N MET A 1 -19.52 15.79 15.39
CA MET A 1 -19.07 14.38 15.42
C MET A 1 -17.61 14.35 15.85
N SER A 2 -17.30 13.52 16.80
CA SER A 2 -15.91 13.36 17.23
C SER A 2 -15.15 12.49 16.21
N TYR A 3 -14.10 13.01 15.63
CA TYR A 3 -13.17 12.26 14.76
C TYR A 3 -12.31 11.37 15.65
N THR A 4 -12.58 10.09 15.66
CA THR A 4 -11.77 9.14 16.41
C THR A 4 -10.72 8.53 15.48
N LEU A 5 -9.44 8.70 15.84
CA LEU A 5 -8.36 8.07 15.10
C LEU A 5 -8.40 6.54 15.27
N PRO A 6 -8.02 5.78 14.25
CA PRO A 6 -7.90 4.32 14.38
C PRO A 6 -6.89 3.93 15.45
N SER A 7 -7.21 2.89 16.22
CA SER A 7 -6.28 2.34 17.21
C SER A 7 -5.05 1.74 16.54
N ARG A 8 -3.88 2.14 17.00
CA ARG A 8 -2.61 1.63 16.47
C ARG A 8 -2.42 0.17 16.88
N ARG A 9 -1.94 -0.65 15.94
CA ARG A 9 -1.79 -2.09 16.13
C ARG A 9 -0.67 -2.67 15.28
N ARG A 10 -0.26 -3.88 15.63
CA ARG A 10 0.58 -4.73 14.78
C ARG A 10 -0.33 -5.54 13.84
N TYR A 11 0.20 -5.84 12.67
CA TYR A 11 -0.51 -6.58 11.62
C TYR A 11 0.12 -7.94 11.32
N LYS A 12 0.85 -8.51 12.27
CA LYS A 12 1.36 -9.88 12.16
C LYS A 12 0.19 -10.85 12.25
N LEU A 13 -0.11 -11.49 11.15
CA LEU A 13 -1.25 -12.38 11.01
C LEU A 13 -0.79 -13.75 10.53
N ALA A 14 -1.58 -14.79 10.86
CA ALA A 14 -1.45 -16.07 10.19
C ALA A 14 -1.73 -15.91 8.68
N ALA A 15 -1.08 -16.71 7.83
CA ALA A 15 -1.13 -16.56 6.36
C ALA A 15 -2.55 -16.49 5.78
N ARG A 16 -3.53 -17.12 6.42
CA ARG A 16 -4.95 -17.10 6.00
C ARG A 16 -5.70 -15.82 6.40
N GLU A 17 -5.16 -15.04 7.32
CA GLU A 17 -5.79 -13.84 7.89
C GLU A 17 -5.15 -12.55 7.38
N GLN A 18 -4.18 -12.65 6.49
CA GLN A 18 -3.46 -11.52 5.91
C GLN A 18 -4.31 -10.77 4.89
N GLN A 19 -5.46 -10.30 5.31
CA GLN A 19 -6.35 -9.55 4.45
C GLN A 19 -6.20 -8.06 4.71
N ALA A 20 -6.02 -7.31 3.62
CA ALA A 20 -5.92 -5.86 3.68
C ALA A 20 -7.18 -5.19 4.27
N THR A 21 -8.29 -5.92 4.35
CA THR A 21 -9.54 -5.50 5.01
C THR A 21 -9.39 -5.20 6.50
N LEU A 22 -8.29 -5.61 7.11
CA LEU A 22 -7.95 -5.21 8.49
C LEU A 22 -7.45 -3.76 8.60
N LEU A 23 -7.05 -3.16 7.49
CA LEU A 23 -6.71 -1.74 7.45
C LEU A 23 -7.97 -0.89 7.69
N PRO A 24 -7.85 0.22 8.44
CA PRO A 24 -9.01 1.02 8.85
C PRO A 24 -9.77 1.67 7.70
N PHE A 25 -9.14 1.80 6.53
CA PHE A 25 -9.70 2.44 5.34
C PHE A 25 -10.05 1.44 4.22
N VAL A 26 -10.02 0.15 4.50
CA VAL A 26 -10.35 -0.91 3.53
C VAL A 26 -11.59 -1.66 3.99
N ARG A 27 -12.61 -1.73 3.13
CA ARG A 27 -13.88 -2.42 3.43
C ARG A 27 -14.49 -3.05 2.20
N TYR A 28 -15.17 -4.17 2.38
CA TYR A 28 -16.08 -4.70 1.37
C TYR A 28 -17.34 -3.83 1.29
N LEU A 29 -17.72 -3.46 0.06
CA LEU A 29 -19.00 -2.81 -0.20
C LEU A 29 -20.01 -3.85 -0.72
N PRO A 30 -21.33 -3.69 -0.40
CA PRO A 30 -22.35 -4.64 -0.84
C PRO A 30 -22.46 -4.78 -2.37
N SER A 31 -22.01 -3.76 -3.11
CA SER A 31 -22.15 -3.66 -4.56
C SER A 31 -21.02 -4.32 -5.36
N ARG A 32 -19.99 -4.87 -4.71
CA ARG A 32 -18.85 -5.44 -5.42
C ARG A 32 -18.16 -6.56 -4.65
N ASP A 33 -17.56 -7.50 -5.39
CA ASP A 33 -16.94 -8.71 -4.86
C ASP A 33 -15.52 -8.50 -4.31
N TYR A 34 -14.96 -7.32 -4.48
CA TYR A 34 -13.62 -6.97 -4.04
C TYR A 34 -13.65 -5.75 -3.12
N PRO A 35 -12.68 -5.61 -2.19
CA PRO A 35 -12.67 -4.52 -1.22
C PRO A 35 -12.53 -3.15 -1.88
N HIS A 36 -13.11 -2.14 -1.27
CA HIS A 36 -12.83 -0.74 -1.56
C HIS A 36 -11.69 -0.27 -0.65
N TYR A 37 -10.63 0.27 -1.24
CA TYR A 37 -9.38 0.60 -0.56
C TYR A 37 -9.28 2.06 -0.10
N TRP A 38 -10.37 2.79 -0.13
CA TRP A 38 -10.41 4.17 0.36
C TRP A 38 -11.76 4.49 1.01
N GLN A 39 -12.01 3.84 2.15
CA GLN A 39 -13.20 4.10 2.96
C GLN A 39 -12.82 5.01 4.13
N MET A 40 -13.01 6.30 3.93
CA MET A 40 -12.74 7.32 4.94
C MET A 40 -14.03 7.73 5.62
N PRO A 41 -13.96 8.23 6.87
CA PRO A 41 -15.11 8.85 7.52
C PRO A 41 -15.60 10.05 6.72
N ALA A 42 -16.81 10.49 7.01
CA ALA A 42 -17.41 11.67 6.38
C ALA A 42 -16.44 12.86 6.45
N ALA A 43 -16.49 13.69 5.40
CA ALA A 43 -15.64 14.87 5.32
C ALA A 43 -15.73 15.72 6.59
N SER A 44 -14.56 16.07 7.13
CA SER A 44 -14.46 17.05 8.21
C SER A 44 -14.36 18.46 7.63
N GLU A 45 -15.06 19.40 8.23
CA GLU A 45 -14.90 20.83 7.93
C GLU A 45 -13.50 21.33 8.33
N ASN A 46 -12.85 20.62 9.25
CA ASN A 46 -11.51 20.93 9.69
C ASN A 46 -10.48 20.12 8.87
N TYR A 47 -9.79 20.83 7.97
CA TYR A 47 -8.76 20.26 7.11
C TYR A 47 -7.62 19.59 7.90
N ASP A 48 -7.19 20.18 9.01
CA ASP A 48 -6.08 19.65 9.82
C ASP A 48 -6.45 18.32 10.49
N ILE A 49 -7.71 18.17 10.92
CA ILE A 49 -8.24 16.92 11.46
C ILE A 49 -8.27 15.86 10.37
N ALA A 50 -8.76 16.20 9.17
CA ALA A 50 -8.78 15.28 8.04
C ALA A 50 -7.36 14.84 7.65
N CYS A 51 -6.40 15.76 7.61
CA CYS A 51 -4.99 15.44 7.36
C CYS A 51 -4.42 14.52 8.46
N ALA A 52 -4.73 14.75 9.73
CA ALA A 52 -4.28 13.90 10.82
C ALA A 52 -4.83 12.47 10.68
N TYR A 53 -6.09 12.33 10.29
CA TYR A 53 -6.69 11.02 10.01
C TYR A 53 -6.00 10.32 8.84
N GLY A 54 -5.76 11.02 7.75
CA GLY A 54 -5.04 10.52 6.59
C GLY A 54 -3.62 10.02 6.94
N ARG A 55 -2.89 10.77 7.76
CA ARG A 55 -1.57 10.35 8.26
C ARG A 55 -1.64 9.06 9.07
N GLU A 56 -2.61 8.93 9.95
CA GLU A 56 -2.80 7.68 10.71
C GLU A 56 -3.06 6.49 9.78
N CYS A 57 -3.91 6.66 8.76
CA CYS A 57 -4.16 5.62 7.77
C CYS A 57 -2.89 5.23 7.02
N ALA A 58 -2.05 6.19 6.64
CA ALA A 58 -0.76 5.92 6.00
C ALA A 58 0.18 5.16 6.94
N ALA A 59 0.21 5.52 8.23
CA ALA A 59 1.00 4.80 9.22
C ALA A 59 0.53 3.34 9.38
N HIS A 60 -0.76 3.10 9.38
CA HIS A 60 -1.32 1.74 9.39
C HIS A 60 -0.93 0.93 8.15
N LEU A 61 -0.98 1.54 6.96
CA LEU A 61 -0.50 0.91 5.72
C LEU A 61 0.96 0.50 5.83
N LEU A 62 1.81 1.40 6.29
CA LEU A 62 3.25 1.15 6.44
C LEU A 62 3.52 0.06 7.49
N GLN A 63 2.81 0.09 8.60
CA GLN A 63 2.92 -0.95 9.62
C GLN A 63 2.48 -2.31 9.09
N TRP A 64 1.41 -2.33 8.30
CA TRP A 64 0.93 -3.54 7.65
C TRP A 64 1.97 -4.12 6.67
N LEU A 65 2.58 -3.29 5.82
CA LEU A 65 3.64 -3.71 4.90
C LEU A 65 4.89 -4.19 5.66
N LYS A 66 5.28 -3.48 6.72
CA LYS A 66 6.42 -3.87 7.57
C LYS A 66 6.21 -5.22 8.24
N ASP A 67 5.00 -5.48 8.71
CA ASP A 67 4.65 -6.74 9.37
C ASP A 67 4.39 -7.88 8.37
N ASN A 68 4.16 -7.57 7.09
CA ASN A 68 3.84 -8.52 6.02
C ASN A 68 4.70 -8.24 4.77
N PRO A 69 6.02 -8.44 4.84
CA PRO A 69 6.94 -8.07 3.76
C PRO A 69 6.66 -8.78 2.43
N ASP A 70 6.04 -9.96 2.44
CA ASP A 70 5.68 -10.71 1.24
C ASP A 70 4.63 -9.99 0.37
N TYR A 71 3.92 -9.03 0.94
CA TYR A 71 2.94 -8.20 0.21
C TYR A 71 3.54 -6.94 -0.41
N VAL A 72 4.80 -6.64 -0.17
CA VAL A 72 5.49 -5.53 -0.82
C VAL A 72 5.58 -5.81 -2.33
N GLY A 73 5.08 -4.88 -3.14
CA GLY A 73 4.98 -5.07 -4.58
C GLY A 73 3.71 -5.78 -5.07
N SER A 74 2.76 -6.09 -4.18
CA SER A 74 1.48 -6.73 -4.54
C SER A 74 0.47 -5.80 -5.22
N GLY A 75 0.76 -4.50 -5.32
CA GLY A 75 -0.14 -3.49 -5.88
C GLY A 75 -1.13 -2.89 -4.88
N LEU A 76 -0.93 -3.06 -3.58
CA LEU A 76 -1.81 -2.48 -2.55
C LEU A 76 -1.93 -0.97 -2.68
N LEU A 77 -0.82 -0.25 -2.83
CA LEU A 77 -0.83 1.20 -2.98
C LEU A 77 -1.54 1.64 -4.28
N SER A 78 -1.39 0.89 -5.36
CA SER A 78 -2.11 1.14 -6.62
C SER A 78 -3.62 0.99 -6.45
N ARG A 79 -4.09 0.02 -5.67
CA ARG A 79 -5.52 -0.16 -5.37
C ARG A 79 -6.06 0.98 -4.53
N VAL A 80 -5.29 1.45 -3.55
CA VAL A 80 -5.64 2.65 -2.78
C VAL A 80 -5.80 3.87 -3.70
N ALA A 81 -4.82 4.14 -4.56
CA ALA A 81 -4.86 5.25 -5.49
C ALA A 81 -6.03 5.15 -6.48
N ARG A 82 -6.35 3.95 -6.97
CA ARG A 82 -7.50 3.71 -7.85
C ARG A 82 -8.83 4.08 -7.20
N ASP A 83 -8.98 3.81 -5.93
CA ASP A 83 -10.24 3.97 -5.21
C ASP A 83 -10.42 5.37 -4.61
N ILE A 84 -9.41 6.23 -4.67
CA ILE A 84 -9.53 7.64 -4.28
C ILE A 84 -10.24 8.42 -5.38
N ASP A 85 -11.31 9.12 -5.01
CA ASP A 85 -11.93 10.12 -5.88
C ASP A 85 -11.26 11.49 -5.68
N PHE A 86 -10.25 11.77 -6.49
CA PHE A 86 -9.52 13.05 -6.43
C PHE A 86 -10.36 14.27 -6.87
N SER A 87 -11.53 14.05 -7.46
CA SER A 87 -12.46 15.12 -7.79
C SER A 87 -13.29 15.57 -6.61
N ASP A 88 -13.46 14.72 -5.60
CA ASP A 88 -14.17 15.04 -4.37
C ASP A 88 -13.29 15.86 -3.43
N ARG A 89 -13.34 17.17 -3.56
CA ARG A 89 -12.53 18.10 -2.74
C ARG A 89 -12.86 18.04 -1.25
N SER A 90 -14.02 17.54 -0.87
CA SER A 90 -14.40 17.39 0.53
C SER A 90 -13.50 16.37 1.26
N GLN A 91 -12.92 15.43 0.53
CA GLN A 91 -12.01 14.41 1.03
C GLN A 91 -10.53 14.80 0.93
N ARG A 92 -10.23 16.01 0.43
CA ARG A 92 -8.85 16.43 0.14
C ARG A 92 -7.90 16.30 1.33
N GLY A 93 -8.35 16.69 2.52
CA GLY A 93 -7.53 16.56 3.73
C GLY A 93 -7.07 15.14 3.98
N HIS A 94 -7.93 14.16 3.79
CA HIS A 94 -7.61 12.76 3.98
C HIS A 94 -6.47 12.28 3.07
N TRP A 95 -6.57 12.48 1.75
CA TRP A 95 -5.51 12.02 0.86
C TRP A 95 -4.23 12.87 0.95
N MET A 96 -4.35 14.17 1.23
CA MET A 96 -3.15 15.00 1.43
C MET A 96 -2.36 14.54 2.64
N GLY A 97 -3.02 14.29 3.76
CA GLY A 97 -2.36 13.75 4.95
C GLY A 97 -1.75 12.37 4.71
N PHE A 98 -2.48 11.50 4.02
CA PHE A 98 -2.03 10.17 3.66
C PHE A 98 -0.76 10.19 2.78
N PHE A 99 -0.80 10.87 1.66
CA PHE A 99 0.33 10.91 0.74
C PHE A 99 1.51 11.71 1.27
N ASN A 100 1.28 12.79 2.00
CA ASN A 100 2.38 13.55 2.61
C ASN A 100 3.16 12.72 3.63
N TYR A 101 2.48 11.89 4.40
CA TYR A 101 3.16 10.98 5.32
C TYR A 101 3.93 9.89 4.58
N LEU A 102 3.36 9.31 3.54
CA LEU A 102 4.06 8.35 2.68
C LEU A 102 5.30 8.98 2.05
N GLU A 103 5.18 10.20 1.52
CA GLU A 103 6.30 10.92 0.92
C GLU A 103 7.45 11.14 1.92
N HIS A 104 7.12 11.52 3.16
CA HIS A 104 8.10 11.63 4.23
C HIS A 104 8.80 10.30 4.51
N MET A 105 8.06 9.22 4.61
CA MET A 105 8.61 7.87 4.84
C MET A 105 9.43 7.37 3.66
N LEU A 106 9.02 7.67 2.43
CA LEU A 106 9.79 7.38 1.21
C LEU A 106 11.14 8.10 1.25
N TRP A 107 11.14 9.38 1.65
CA TRP A 107 12.39 10.12 1.81
C TRP A 107 13.29 9.52 2.88
N LEU A 108 12.75 9.14 4.05
CA LEU A 108 13.52 8.47 5.10
C LEU A 108 14.15 7.15 4.63
N GLY A 109 13.44 6.39 3.81
CA GLY A 109 13.98 5.18 3.20
C GLY A 109 15.02 5.47 2.13
N ALA A 110 14.73 6.39 1.22
CA ALA A 110 15.60 6.74 0.10
C ALA A 110 16.96 7.29 0.57
N ARG A 111 16.99 8.08 1.63
CA ARG A 111 18.25 8.64 2.15
C ARG A 111 19.23 7.58 2.68
N ARG A 112 18.77 6.37 2.95
CA ARG A 112 19.57 5.25 3.45
C ARG A 112 20.12 4.35 2.36
N VAL A 113 19.68 4.54 1.12
CA VAL A 113 20.08 3.71 -0.03
C VAL A 113 20.57 4.58 -1.17
N ARG A 114 21.40 4.01 -2.03
CA ARG A 114 21.72 4.62 -3.32
C ARG A 114 20.64 4.23 -4.31
N VAL A 115 19.68 5.13 -4.53
CA VAL A 115 18.43 4.85 -5.24
C VAL A 115 18.67 4.21 -6.61
N TYR A 116 19.50 4.81 -7.44
CA TYR A 116 19.76 4.29 -8.80
C TYR A 116 20.54 2.99 -8.80
N ARG A 117 21.51 2.84 -7.89
CA ARG A 117 22.25 1.57 -7.74
C ARG A 117 21.32 0.44 -7.28
N HIS A 118 20.42 0.73 -6.37
CA HIS A 118 19.41 -0.23 -5.91
C HIS A 118 18.47 -0.62 -7.07
N LEU A 119 18.02 0.35 -7.87
CA LEU A 119 17.19 0.10 -9.05
C LEU A 119 17.90 -0.80 -10.06
N ASP A 120 19.17 -0.52 -10.35
CA ASP A 120 19.97 -1.34 -11.28
C ASP A 120 20.12 -2.78 -10.77
N SER A 121 20.33 -2.97 -9.47
CA SER A 121 20.37 -4.30 -8.84
C SER A 121 19.05 -5.05 -8.98
N GLN A 122 17.91 -4.35 -8.85
CA GLN A 122 16.58 -4.94 -9.05
C GLN A 122 16.38 -5.37 -10.52
N HIS A 123 16.79 -4.55 -11.48
CA HIS A 123 16.73 -4.88 -12.91
C HIS A 123 17.58 -6.11 -13.22
N GLN A 124 18.81 -6.20 -12.71
CA GLN A 124 19.69 -7.35 -12.90
C GLN A 124 19.08 -8.64 -12.35
N LEU A 125 18.50 -8.61 -11.16
CA LEU A 125 17.82 -9.76 -10.56
C LEU A 125 16.61 -10.20 -11.39
N HIS A 126 15.82 -9.25 -11.89
CA HIS A 126 14.67 -9.52 -12.74
C HIS A 126 15.08 -10.16 -14.06
N ASP A 127 16.10 -9.61 -14.74
CA ASP A 127 16.61 -10.14 -16.00
C ASP A 127 17.20 -11.55 -15.81
N ALA A 128 17.93 -11.78 -14.73
CA ALA A 128 18.47 -13.11 -14.39
C ALA A 128 17.34 -14.13 -14.13
N GLN A 129 16.26 -13.71 -13.51
CA GLN A 129 15.09 -14.56 -13.25
C GLN A 129 14.37 -14.92 -14.54
N ILE A 130 14.17 -13.97 -15.44
CA ILE A 130 13.56 -14.20 -16.76
C ILE A 130 14.42 -15.20 -17.55
N LEU A 131 15.73 -15.01 -17.60
CA LEU A 131 16.64 -15.90 -18.30
C LEU A 131 16.60 -17.32 -17.74
N ARG A 132 16.57 -17.48 -16.42
CA ARG A 132 16.47 -18.79 -15.75
C ARG A 132 15.18 -19.50 -16.14
N THR A 133 14.05 -18.81 -16.07
CA THR A 133 12.74 -19.36 -16.45
C THR A 133 12.71 -19.80 -17.90
N TRP A 134 13.31 -19.03 -18.79
CA TRP A 134 13.41 -19.36 -20.21
C TRP A 134 14.27 -20.61 -20.46
N LEU A 135 15.42 -20.74 -19.80
CA LEU A 135 16.30 -21.91 -19.89
C LEU A 135 15.63 -23.18 -19.37
N GLU A 136 14.91 -23.10 -18.26
CA GLU A 136 14.15 -24.21 -17.70
C GLU A 136 13.06 -24.70 -18.66
N ALA A 137 12.30 -23.77 -19.23
CA ALA A 137 11.26 -24.09 -20.23
C ALA A 137 11.85 -24.76 -21.49
N ARG A 138 13.00 -24.33 -21.95
CA ARG A 138 13.71 -24.94 -23.09
C ARG A 138 14.16 -26.36 -22.79
N ASN A 139 14.76 -26.59 -21.61
CA ASN A 139 15.24 -27.90 -21.20
C ASN A 139 14.09 -28.91 -21.04
N THR A 140 12.92 -28.46 -20.57
CA THR A 140 11.72 -29.29 -20.43
C THR A 140 11.20 -29.74 -21.78
N ARG A 141 11.28 -28.88 -22.84
CA ARG A 141 10.85 -29.23 -24.20
C ARG A 141 11.79 -30.23 -24.86
N GLN A 142 13.09 -30.22 -24.54
CA GLN A 142 14.07 -31.15 -25.11
C GLN A 142 14.02 -32.55 -24.49
N ARG A 143 13.41 -32.69 -23.32
CA ARG A 143 13.24 -33.97 -22.61
C ARG A 143 11.95 -34.71 -22.97
N ARG A 144 11.10 -34.13 -23.79
CA ARG A 144 9.90 -34.74 -24.34
C ARG A 144 10.12 -35.22 -25.78
#